data_411d757e21af8a0c9f116226c048e30a
#
_entry.id   411d757e21af8a0c9f116226c048e30a
#
_cell.length_a   1.000
_cell.length_b   1.000
_cell.length_c   1.000
_cell.angle_alpha   90.00
_cell.angle_beta   90.00
_cell.angle_gamma   90.00
#
_symmetry.space_group_name_H-M   'P 1'
#
loop_
_entity.id
_entity.type
_entity.pdbx_description
1 polymer ?
#
loop_
_entity_poly.entity_id
_entity_poly.type
_entity_poly.pdbx_seq_one_letter_code
_entity_poly.pdbx_strand_id
1 'polypeptide(L)'
;MVESKIFFSQLETRLTQVIQVLNSLQTENKKLMGKNEKLKKDLEEVTEKNYLKDQKIEQLKGDRLEVQARVEKIMQKMTVLE
;
A
#
# COMPACT_ATOMS: atom_id res chain seq x y z
N MET A 1 22.11 -11.66 -55.19
CA MET A 1 21.02 -10.65 -55.23
C MET A 1 19.75 -11.11 -54.58
N VAL A 2 19.25 -12.31 -54.91
CA VAL A 2 18.08 -12.86 -54.24
C VAL A 2 18.32 -13.07 -52.74
N GLU A 3 19.49 -13.53 -52.36
CA GLU A 3 19.90 -13.74 -50.98
C GLU A 3 19.94 -12.43 -50.18
N SER A 4 20.38 -11.33 -50.79
CA SER A 4 20.42 -10.00 -50.18
C SER A 4 19.00 -9.50 -49.88
N LYS A 5 18.05 -9.70 -50.79
CA LYS A 5 16.64 -9.32 -50.57
C LYS A 5 15.99 -10.12 -49.47
N ILE A 6 16.27 -11.41 -49.39
CA ILE A 6 15.78 -12.29 -48.29
C ILE A 6 16.38 -11.81 -46.97
N PHE A 7 17.65 -11.53 -46.95
CA PHE A 7 18.33 -11.05 -45.75
C PHE A 7 17.74 -9.72 -45.26
N PHE A 8 17.54 -8.75 -46.13
CA PHE A 8 16.93 -7.47 -45.76
C PHE A 8 15.47 -7.66 -45.30
N SER A 9 14.70 -8.54 -45.95
CA SER A 9 13.34 -8.83 -45.57
C SER A 9 13.28 -9.42 -44.14
N GLN A 10 14.17 -10.34 -43.83
CA GLN A 10 14.28 -10.94 -42.51
C GLN A 10 14.71 -9.90 -41.46
N LEU A 11 15.62 -9.02 -41.83
CA LEU A 11 16.09 -7.93 -40.95
C LEU A 11 14.96 -6.96 -40.62
N GLU A 12 14.17 -6.57 -41.64
CA GLU A 12 13.00 -5.71 -41.45
C GLU A 12 11.97 -6.36 -40.52
N THR A 13 11.70 -7.66 -40.72
CA THR A 13 10.77 -8.40 -39.87
C THR A 13 11.23 -8.43 -38.43
N ARG A 14 12.51 -8.69 -38.19
CA ARG A 14 13.09 -8.69 -36.83
C ARG A 14 13.03 -7.32 -36.21
N LEU A 15 13.32 -6.29 -36.97
CA LEU A 15 13.27 -4.90 -36.51
C LEU A 15 11.85 -4.53 -36.09
N THR A 16 10.86 -4.90 -36.90
CA THR A 16 9.45 -4.67 -36.59
C THR A 16 9.04 -5.39 -35.30
N GLN A 17 9.47 -6.62 -35.10
CA GLN A 17 9.22 -7.38 -33.89
C GLN A 17 9.83 -6.72 -32.65
N VAL A 18 11.07 -6.25 -32.77
CA VAL A 18 11.75 -5.55 -31.68
C VAL A 18 11.02 -4.25 -31.31
N ILE A 19 10.58 -3.50 -32.30
CA ILE A 19 9.82 -2.27 -32.07
C ILE A 19 8.50 -2.57 -31.38
N GLN A 20 7.80 -3.63 -31.78
CA GLN A 20 6.56 -4.04 -31.11
C GLN A 20 6.79 -4.42 -29.67
N VAL A 21 7.84 -5.18 -29.37
CA VAL A 21 8.21 -5.54 -28.00
C VAL A 21 8.55 -4.31 -27.17
N LEU A 22 9.32 -3.39 -27.74
CA LEU A 22 9.67 -2.12 -27.05
C LEU A 22 8.43 -1.30 -26.73
N ASN A 23 7.50 -1.18 -27.68
CA ASN A 23 6.25 -0.45 -27.46
C ASN A 23 5.41 -1.12 -26.35
N SER A 24 5.32 -2.46 -26.37
CA SER A 24 4.62 -3.20 -25.34
C SER A 24 5.25 -3.01 -23.97
N LEU A 25 6.58 -3.03 -23.88
CA LEU A 25 7.32 -2.82 -22.64
C LEU A 25 7.13 -1.40 -22.11
N GLN A 26 7.13 -0.39 -23.00
CA GLN A 26 6.88 1.00 -22.60
C GLN A 26 5.46 1.15 -22.02
N THR A 27 4.47 0.54 -22.66
CA THR A 27 3.09 0.58 -22.20
C THR A 27 2.96 -0.10 -20.84
N GLU A 28 3.58 -1.27 -20.69
CA GLU A 28 3.58 -2.02 -19.43
C GLU A 28 4.29 -1.23 -18.32
N ASN A 29 5.42 -0.60 -18.63
CA ASN A 29 6.13 0.25 -17.68
C ASN A 29 5.28 1.40 -17.17
N LYS A 30 4.61 2.12 -18.06
CA LYS A 30 3.71 3.21 -17.67
C LYS A 30 2.60 2.72 -16.77
N LYS A 31 2.03 1.58 -17.10
CA LYS A 31 0.98 0.95 -16.31
C LYS A 31 1.47 0.57 -14.91
N LEU A 32 2.65 -0.04 -14.83
CA LEU A 32 3.27 -0.42 -13.56
C LEU A 32 3.65 0.78 -12.71
N MET A 33 4.16 1.84 -13.32
CA MET A 33 4.46 3.09 -12.62
C MET A 33 3.22 3.71 -12.01
N GLY A 34 2.12 3.72 -12.77
CA GLY A 34 0.82 4.20 -12.28
C GLY A 34 0.31 3.37 -11.10
N LYS A 35 0.42 2.05 -11.19
CA LYS A 35 0.03 1.14 -10.09
C LYS A 35 0.92 1.34 -8.87
N ASN A 36 2.22 1.49 -9.06
CA ASN A 36 3.16 1.71 -7.96
C ASN A 36 2.86 3.03 -7.22
N GLU A 37 2.57 4.08 -7.96
CA GLU A 37 2.22 5.36 -7.37
C GLU A 37 0.92 5.28 -6.56
N LYS A 38 -0.09 4.59 -7.10
CA LYS A 38 -1.35 4.35 -6.40
C LYS A 38 -1.13 3.53 -5.13
N LEU A 39 -0.36 2.45 -5.22
CA LEU A 39 -0.04 1.61 -4.06
C LEU A 39 0.70 2.39 -2.98
N LYS A 40 1.61 3.27 -3.38
CA LYS A 40 2.34 4.13 -2.45
C LYS A 40 1.39 5.06 -1.71
N LYS A 41 0.46 5.70 -2.41
CA LYS A 41 -0.56 6.55 -1.80
C LYS A 41 -1.46 5.78 -0.86
N ASP A 42 -1.92 4.59 -1.28
CA ASP A 42 -2.76 3.72 -0.47
C ASP A 42 -2.02 3.29 0.81
N LEU A 43 -0.73 2.99 0.70
CA LEU A 43 0.09 2.62 1.84
C LEU A 43 0.25 3.79 2.83
N GLU A 44 0.49 4.99 2.34
CA GLU A 44 0.57 6.20 3.17
C GLU A 44 -0.74 6.44 3.92
N GLU A 45 -1.87 6.29 3.23
CA GLU A 45 -3.21 6.46 3.79
C GLU A 45 -3.50 5.42 4.88
N VAL A 46 -3.21 4.15 4.61
CA VAL A 46 -3.39 3.07 5.57
C VAL A 46 -2.49 3.25 6.78
N THR A 47 -1.25 3.66 6.56
CA THR A 47 -0.28 3.91 7.64
C THR A 47 -0.78 5.03 8.56
N GLU A 48 -1.29 6.12 7.99
CA GLU A 48 -1.86 7.22 8.75
C GLU A 48 -3.09 6.78 9.55
N LYS A 49 -3.99 6.07 8.93
CA LYS A 49 -5.19 5.53 9.60
C LYS A 49 -4.83 4.60 10.75
N ASN A 50 -3.83 3.76 10.57
CA ASN A 50 -3.35 2.86 11.61
C ASN A 50 -2.75 3.63 12.79
N TYR A 51 -1.97 4.66 12.50
CA TYR A 51 -1.40 5.54 13.54
C TYR A 51 -2.50 6.18 14.38
N LEU A 52 -3.52 6.74 13.73
CA LEU A 52 -4.66 7.36 14.41
C LEU A 52 -5.45 6.36 15.26
N LYS A 53 -5.65 5.16 14.74
CA LYS A 53 -6.31 4.07 15.47
C LYS A 53 -5.51 3.65 16.70
N ASP A 54 -4.20 3.55 16.58
CA ASP A 54 -3.33 3.19 17.69
C ASP A 54 -3.36 4.26 18.79
N GLN A 55 -3.37 5.53 18.43
CA GLN A 55 -3.53 6.63 19.39
C GLN A 55 -4.87 6.53 20.11
N LYS A 56 -5.94 6.24 19.37
CA LYS A 56 -7.27 6.09 19.96
C LYS A 56 -7.34 4.90 20.92
N ILE A 57 -6.71 3.79 20.56
CA ILE A 57 -6.63 2.60 21.42
C ILE A 57 -5.88 2.94 22.73
N GLU A 58 -4.77 3.64 22.65
CA GLU A 58 -4.03 4.06 23.84
C GLU A 58 -4.86 4.98 24.74
N GLN A 59 -5.59 5.92 24.13
CA GLN A 59 -6.48 6.81 24.87
C GLN A 59 -7.59 6.01 25.56
N LEU A 60 -8.22 5.09 24.86
CA LEU A 60 -9.27 4.23 25.44
C LEU A 60 -8.75 3.35 26.56
N LYS A 61 -7.53 2.83 26.44
CA LYS A 61 -6.89 2.06 27.51
C LYS A 61 -6.66 2.93 28.75
N GLY A 62 -6.20 4.16 28.56
CA GLY A 62 -6.02 5.11 29.64
C GLY A 62 -7.33 5.43 30.35
N ASP A 63 -8.38 5.71 29.58
CA ASP A 63 -9.72 5.99 30.12
C ASP A 63 -10.28 4.79 30.88
N ARG A 64 -10.07 3.60 30.37
CA ARG A 64 -10.49 2.36 31.01
C ARG A 64 -9.82 2.17 32.37
N LEU A 65 -8.51 2.41 32.44
CA LEU A 65 -7.76 2.31 33.69
C LEU A 65 -8.23 3.36 34.71
N GLU A 66 -8.51 4.58 34.26
CA GLU A 66 -9.04 5.63 35.11
C GLU A 66 -10.40 5.26 35.69
N VAL A 67 -11.32 4.78 34.86
CA VAL A 67 -12.65 4.34 35.29
C VAL A 67 -12.53 3.18 36.27
N GLN A 68 -11.66 2.22 35.99
CA GLN A 68 -11.42 1.08 36.85
C GLN A 68 -10.94 1.51 38.25
N ALA A 69 -10.01 2.46 38.30
CA ALA A 69 -9.49 3.02 39.55
C ALA A 69 -10.60 3.73 40.35
N ARG A 70 -11.47 4.49 39.66
CA ARG A 70 -12.60 5.16 40.30
C ARG A 70 -13.62 4.18 40.86
N VAL A 71 -13.90 3.13 40.11
CA VAL A 71 -14.83 2.06 40.56
C VAL A 71 -14.29 1.37 41.82
N GLU A 72 -13.01 1.02 41.83
CA GLU A 72 -12.34 0.42 42.99
C GLU A 72 -12.44 1.32 44.24
N LYS A 73 -12.20 2.62 44.03
CA LYS A 73 -12.26 3.61 45.08
C LYS A 73 -13.68 3.73 45.69
N ILE A 74 -14.70 3.71 44.83
CA ILE A 74 -16.11 3.71 45.27
C ILE A 74 -16.44 2.44 46.05
N MET A 75 -16.00 1.31 45.56
CA MET A 75 -16.24 0.01 46.25
C MET A 75 -15.58 -0.02 47.61
N GLN A 76 -14.37 0.50 47.76
CA GLN A 76 -13.68 0.60 49.04
C GLN A 76 -14.47 1.49 50.00
N LYS A 77 -14.97 2.63 49.54
CA LYS A 77 -15.79 3.54 50.38
C LYS A 77 -17.09 2.86 50.84
N MET A 78 -17.73 2.10 49.96
CA MET A 78 -18.93 1.36 50.31
C MET A 78 -18.67 0.28 51.36
N THR A 79 -17.54 -0.41 51.27
CA THR A 79 -17.12 -1.41 52.23
C THR A 79 -16.92 -0.78 53.63
N VAL A 80 -16.33 0.40 53.69
CA VAL A 80 -16.13 1.14 54.96
C VAL A 80 -17.43 1.55 55.60
N LEU A 81 -18.49 1.82 54.81
CA LEU A 81 -19.80 2.21 55.30
C LEU A 81 -20.65 1.04 55.83
N GLU A 82 -20.32 -0.16 55.43
CA GLU A 82 -20.94 -1.37 55.96
C GLU A 82 -20.42 -1.66 57.36
#